data_14a5983a971706fe51952c1cb9af1cc1
#
_entry.id   14a5983a971706fe51952c1cb9af1cc1
#
_cell.length_a   1.000
_cell.length_b   1.000
_cell.length_c   1.000
_cell.angle_alpha   90.00
_cell.angle_beta   90.00
_cell.angle_gamma   90.00
#
_symmetry.space_group_name_H-M   'P 1'
#
loop_
_entity.id
_entity.type
_entity.pdbx_description
1 polymer ?
#
loop_
_entity_poly.entity_id
_entity_poly.type
_entity_poly.pdbx_seq_one_letter_code
_entity_poly.pdbx_strand_id
1 'polypeptide(L)'
;TKFRSCSDGSCVVPARVALTEAGFGVGPEGPTGLGVGPQGPTGPAVQTWDPMGPEVGPGARAYVASLGFDLDTFQREALSALDRGECVLVAAPTGSGKTVVAEYATAKALDQGGKAFYTSPLKALSNQKYSDLVRLHGAEQVGLLTGDNQINPQAPIVVMTTEVLRNMLYADSPLLTGLRFVILDEVHYLQDRYRGPVWEEVIIHAAPEVVLVCLSATVSNAEEVADWLGTVRGVTTTVIEERRPVELRQLFLVGDRMGNTVRLLPTLVRGEPNRDGLKIDDASAGGRFGSRGGRWFTPRRPEIIEHLEDLDLLPAIWFVFSRKGCEEAVARCVASGVRLTTANERADIRTIVDSTLA
;
A
#
# COMPACT_ATOMS: atom_id res chain seq x y z
N THR A 1 4.38 -7.63 -22.15
CA THR A 1 4.79 -9.05 -22.15
C THR A 1 3.52 -9.88 -22.08
N LYS A 2 3.22 -10.63 -23.15
CA LYS A 2 2.00 -11.42 -23.31
C LYS A 2 1.99 -12.59 -22.33
N PHE A 3 1.08 -12.57 -21.34
CA PHE A 3 0.75 -13.76 -20.57
C PHE A 3 -0.03 -14.74 -21.43
N ARG A 4 0.50 -15.95 -21.63
CA ARG A 4 -0.28 -17.08 -22.17
C ARG A 4 -1.11 -17.66 -21.02
N SER A 5 -2.41 -17.75 -21.21
CA SER A 5 -3.31 -18.49 -20.32
C SER A 5 -3.07 -20.00 -20.50
N CYS A 6 -2.62 -20.68 -19.46
CA CYS A 6 -2.63 -22.15 -19.42
C CYS A 6 -3.97 -22.62 -18.85
N SER A 7 -4.65 -23.48 -19.60
CA SER A 7 -6.00 -23.98 -19.30
C SER A 7 -6.04 -25.21 -18.39
N ASP A 8 -4.92 -25.65 -17.86
CA ASP A 8 -4.83 -26.82 -16.96
C ASP A 8 -3.84 -26.54 -15.83
N GLY A 9 -4.33 -26.06 -14.74
CA GLY A 9 -3.84 -25.97 -13.35
C GLY A 9 -2.35 -26.17 -13.00
N SER A 10 -1.42 -26.26 -13.95
CA SER A 10 -0.01 -26.60 -13.76
C SER A 10 0.98 -25.51 -14.19
N CYS A 11 0.58 -24.23 -14.20
CA CYS A 11 1.54 -23.14 -14.37
C CYS A 11 2.36 -22.95 -13.08
N VAL A 12 3.56 -23.51 -13.06
CA VAL A 12 4.56 -23.25 -12.02
C VAL A 12 5.13 -21.86 -12.24
N VAL A 13 4.57 -20.87 -11.56
CA VAL A 13 5.17 -19.53 -11.48
C VAL A 13 6.24 -19.60 -10.38
N PRO A 14 7.51 -19.27 -10.64
CA PRO A 14 8.51 -19.17 -9.59
C PRO A 14 8.02 -18.17 -8.52
N ALA A 15 8.16 -18.53 -7.25
CA ALA A 15 7.75 -17.67 -6.13
C ALA A 15 8.54 -16.35 -6.19
N ARG A 16 7.84 -15.23 -6.32
CA ARG A 16 8.44 -13.90 -6.19
C ARG A 16 8.36 -13.48 -4.73
N VAL A 17 9.50 -13.13 -4.16
CA VAL A 17 9.63 -12.62 -2.80
C VAL A 17 9.93 -11.13 -2.89
N ALA A 18 9.10 -10.31 -2.26
CA ALA A 18 9.38 -8.89 -2.06
C ALA A 18 9.82 -8.70 -0.60
N LEU A 19 10.99 -8.13 -0.39
CA LEU A 19 11.56 -7.88 0.92
C LEU A 19 11.51 -6.39 1.23
N THR A 20 11.05 -6.04 2.43
CA THR A 20 11.17 -4.72 3.01
C THR A 20 12.10 -4.80 4.22
N GLU A 21 13.25 -4.14 4.20
CA GLU A 21 14.12 -4.01 5.36
C GLU A 21 13.61 -2.90 6.29
N ALA A 22 13.23 -3.24 7.50
CA ALA A 22 13.03 -2.27 8.57
C ALA A 22 14.43 -1.93 9.14
N GLY A 23 14.88 -0.67 8.96
CA GLY A 23 16.19 -0.23 9.39
C GLY A 23 16.35 -0.24 10.90
N PHE A 24 17.28 -1.05 11.41
CA PHE A 24 17.93 -0.82 12.70
C PHE A 24 19.18 0.03 12.47
N GLY A 25 19.20 1.23 13.08
CA GLY A 25 20.33 2.14 13.01
C GLY A 25 21.55 1.60 13.76
N VAL A 26 22.68 1.57 13.07
CA VAL A 26 24.01 1.55 13.70
C VAL A 26 24.80 2.73 13.12
N GLY A 27 25.26 3.59 13.99
CA GLY A 27 25.98 4.83 13.70
C GLY A 27 27.38 4.64 13.12
N PRO A 28 28.12 5.74 12.89
CA PRO A 28 29.11 5.83 11.83
C PRO A 28 30.56 5.63 12.31
N GLU A 29 31.37 5.03 11.44
CA GLU A 29 32.82 5.32 11.42
C GLU A 29 33.30 5.37 9.96
N GLY A 30 33.86 6.56 9.56
CA GLY A 30 34.49 6.76 8.29
C GLY A 30 35.95 6.25 8.24
N PRO A 31 36.55 6.26 7.06
CA PRO A 31 37.66 7.19 6.86
C PRO A 31 37.73 7.87 5.47
N THR A 32 38.27 9.06 5.52
CA THR A 32 38.95 9.97 4.58
C THR A 32 39.64 9.38 3.35
N GLY A 33 39.51 10.12 2.19
CA GLY A 33 40.63 10.27 1.29
C GLY A 33 40.37 10.33 -0.22
N LEU A 34 40.34 11.53 -0.79
CA LEU A 34 40.94 11.97 -2.06
C LEU A 34 40.54 11.34 -3.42
N GLY A 35 40.12 12.21 -4.35
CA GLY A 35 40.22 11.99 -5.78
C GLY A 35 39.28 12.82 -6.65
N VAL A 36 39.80 13.91 -7.21
CA VAL A 36 39.13 14.87 -8.13
C VAL A 36 39.10 14.34 -9.57
N GLY A 37 37.95 14.53 -10.28
CA GLY A 37 37.80 14.71 -11.72
C GLY A 37 37.00 13.60 -12.47
N PRO A 38 36.46 13.87 -13.67
CA PRO A 38 35.88 15.11 -14.21
C PRO A 38 34.35 15.02 -14.47
N GLN A 39 33.75 16.15 -14.76
CA GLN A 39 32.34 16.43 -15.02
C GLN A 39 31.73 15.56 -16.14
N GLY A 40 30.66 14.84 -15.84
CA GLY A 40 29.73 14.22 -16.78
C GLY A 40 28.37 14.95 -16.74
N PRO A 41 27.45 14.73 -17.70
CA PRO A 41 26.36 15.63 -18.03
C PRO A 41 25.33 15.79 -16.92
N THR A 42 24.84 17.04 -16.80
CA THR A 42 23.80 17.49 -15.88
C THR A 42 22.53 16.64 -16.00
N GLY A 43 22.32 15.75 -15.05
CA GLY A 43 21.02 15.16 -14.77
C GLY A 43 20.08 16.19 -14.13
N PRO A 44 18.76 15.92 -14.11
CA PRO A 44 17.80 16.85 -13.52
C PRO A 44 18.18 17.17 -12.08
N ALA A 45 18.03 18.46 -11.72
CA ALA A 45 18.44 19.02 -10.46
C ALA A 45 17.94 18.15 -9.29
N VAL A 46 18.87 17.64 -8.51
CA VAL A 46 18.58 17.06 -7.20
C VAL A 46 17.97 18.20 -6.38
N GLN A 47 16.67 18.12 -6.09
CA GLN A 47 16.03 19.03 -5.16
C GLN A 47 16.75 18.89 -3.81
N THR A 48 17.48 19.95 -3.46
CA THR A 48 18.11 20.06 -2.15
C THR A 48 17.03 20.03 -1.09
N TRP A 49 17.15 19.08 -0.15
CA TRP A 49 16.29 18.99 1.02
C TRP A 49 16.25 20.35 1.71
N ASP A 50 15.08 20.99 1.70
CA ASP A 50 14.82 22.23 2.43
C ASP A 50 14.24 21.83 3.81
N PRO A 51 14.99 22.03 4.92
CA PRO A 51 14.51 21.71 6.26
C PRO A 51 13.33 22.59 6.69
N MET A 52 13.02 23.64 5.94
CA MET A 52 11.92 24.57 6.17
C MET A 52 10.84 24.48 5.09
N GLY A 53 10.59 23.30 4.52
CA GLY A 53 9.55 23.08 3.51
C GLY A 53 8.28 23.92 3.69
N PRO A 54 7.34 24.00 2.74
CA PRO A 54 6.23 24.96 2.74
C PRO A 54 5.56 25.00 4.11
N GLU A 55 5.45 26.23 4.67
CA GLU A 55 4.78 26.42 5.96
C GLU A 55 3.34 25.90 5.86
N VAL A 56 2.98 25.02 6.76
CA VAL A 56 1.58 24.53 6.88
C VAL A 56 0.69 25.69 7.24
N GLY A 57 -0.47 25.77 6.61
CA GLY A 57 -1.48 26.80 6.92
C GLY A 57 -1.91 26.78 8.38
N PRO A 58 -2.53 27.87 8.86
CA PRO A 58 -2.93 27.99 10.26
C PRO A 58 -3.81 26.86 10.77
N GLY A 59 -4.70 26.33 9.93
CA GLY A 59 -5.60 25.22 10.28
C GLY A 59 -4.87 23.91 10.55
N ALA A 60 -3.85 23.62 9.74
CA ALA A 60 -3.08 22.40 9.89
C ALA A 60 -2.06 22.47 11.06
N ARG A 61 -1.65 23.65 11.51
CA ARG A 61 -0.63 23.78 12.58
C ARG A 61 -1.02 23.08 13.88
N ALA A 62 -2.27 23.22 14.31
CA ALA A 62 -2.77 22.56 15.52
C ALA A 62 -2.75 21.05 15.37
N TYR A 63 -3.19 20.53 14.20
CA TYR A 63 -3.15 19.11 13.88
C TYR A 63 -1.72 18.59 13.84
N VAL A 64 -0.80 19.26 13.13
CA VAL A 64 0.62 18.89 13.06
C VAL A 64 1.26 18.86 14.45
N ALA A 65 0.96 19.83 15.30
CA ALA A 65 1.47 19.86 16.68
C ALA A 65 0.97 18.69 17.54
N SER A 66 -0.17 18.07 17.18
CA SER A 66 -0.70 16.87 17.87
C SER A 66 -0.06 15.57 17.38
N LEU A 67 0.64 15.59 16.23
CA LEU A 67 1.37 14.43 15.73
C LEU A 67 2.67 14.26 16.51
N GLY A 68 3.02 13.06 16.89
CA GLY A 68 4.27 12.77 17.58
C GLY A 68 5.50 12.66 16.65
N PHE A 69 5.41 13.15 15.41
CA PHE A 69 6.43 13.05 14.37
C PHE A 69 6.35 14.24 13.39
N ASP A 70 7.45 14.48 12.67
CA ASP A 70 7.51 15.50 11.62
C ASP A 70 6.87 15.02 10.33
N LEU A 71 6.17 15.92 9.62
CA LEU A 71 5.60 15.64 8.32
C LEU A 71 6.65 15.70 7.21
N ASP A 72 6.52 14.80 6.24
CA ASP A 72 7.24 14.90 4.96
C ASP A 72 6.76 16.11 4.14
N THR A 73 7.60 16.59 3.22
CA THR A 73 7.30 17.73 2.35
C THR A 73 5.99 17.56 1.61
N PHE A 74 5.76 16.38 1.03
CA PHE A 74 4.54 16.08 0.28
C PHE A 74 3.28 16.13 1.16
N GLN A 75 3.38 15.71 2.42
CA GLN A 75 2.27 15.80 3.38
C GLN A 75 1.96 17.26 3.71
N ARG A 76 2.98 18.08 3.99
CA ARG A 76 2.83 19.52 4.27
C ARG A 76 2.16 20.27 3.12
N GLU A 77 2.57 19.97 1.88
CA GLU A 77 2.00 20.55 0.66
C GLU A 77 0.51 20.18 0.51
N ALA A 78 0.17 18.90 0.69
CA ALA A 78 -1.21 18.43 0.64
C ALA A 78 -2.08 19.07 1.72
N LEU A 79 -1.60 19.15 2.97
CA LEU A 79 -2.33 19.81 4.06
C LEU A 79 -2.55 21.31 3.77
N SER A 80 -1.54 21.98 3.23
CA SER A 80 -1.65 23.40 2.87
C SER A 80 -2.67 23.66 1.76
N ALA A 81 -2.77 22.74 0.79
CA ALA A 81 -3.80 22.82 -0.25
C ALA A 81 -5.21 22.62 0.33
N LEU A 82 -5.39 21.65 1.23
CA LEU A 82 -6.64 21.45 1.95
C LEU A 82 -7.03 22.68 2.81
N ASP A 83 -6.05 23.40 3.36
CA ASP A 83 -6.31 24.65 4.08
C ASP A 83 -6.85 25.75 3.18
N ARG A 84 -6.41 25.81 1.93
CA ARG A 84 -6.94 26.72 0.92
C ARG A 84 -8.31 26.29 0.36
N GLY A 85 -8.80 25.09 0.73
CA GLY A 85 -10.06 24.53 0.21
C GLY A 85 -9.92 23.91 -1.18
N GLU A 86 -8.71 23.59 -1.60
CA GLU A 86 -8.42 22.97 -2.89
C GLU A 86 -8.62 21.45 -2.83
N CYS A 87 -9.05 20.82 -3.92
CA CYS A 87 -8.97 19.38 -4.07
C CYS A 87 -7.50 18.96 -4.13
N VAL A 88 -7.17 17.76 -3.64
CA VAL A 88 -5.81 17.24 -3.69
C VAL A 88 -5.75 15.86 -4.31
N LEU A 89 -4.73 15.63 -5.13
CA LEU A 89 -4.30 14.30 -5.58
C LEU A 89 -2.93 14.00 -4.99
N VAL A 90 -2.85 13.02 -4.10
CA VAL A 90 -1.60 12.56 -3.51
C VAL A 90 -1.22 11.22 -4.12
N ALA A 91 -0.24 11.21 -5.00
CA ALA A 91 0.35 10.01 -5.59
C ALA A 91 1.67 9.69 -4.91
N ALA A 92 1.68 8.69 -4.04
CA ALA A 92 2.86 8.33 -3.26
C ALA A 92 2.91 6.82 -2.99
N PRO A 93 4.11 6.21 -2.78
CA PRO A 93 4.24 4.78 -2.55
C PRO A 93 3.44 4.31 -1.33
N THR A 94 3.08 3.03 -1.33
CA THR A 94 2.50 2.41 -0.13
C THR A 94 3.50 2.48 1.02
N GLY A 95 3.02 2.85 2.22
CA GLY A 95 3.86 3.05 3.40
C GLY A 95 4.48 4.44 3.55
N SER A 96 4.25 5.37 2.60
CA SER A 96 4.76 6.76 2.69
C SER A 96 3.98 7.66 3.65
N GLY A 97 2.91 7.19 4.28
CA GLY A 97 2.12 8.00 5.22
C GLY A 97 1.05 8.89 4.58
N LYS A 98 0.53 8.55 3.39
CA LYS A 98 -0.62 9.25 2.74
C LYS A 98 -1.85 9.39 3.65
N THR A 99 -2.04 8.44 4.57
CA THR A 99 -3.16 8.41 5.50
C THR A 99 -3.27 9.68 6.34
N VAL A 100 -2.15 10.32 6.68
CA VAL A 100 -2.11 11.59 7.44
C VAL A 100 -2.92 12.69 6.75
N VAL A 101 -2.90 12.75 5.41
CA VAL A 101 -3.65 13.75 4.63
C VAL A 101 -5.17 13.50 4.78
N ALA A 102 -5.58 12.24 4.74
CA ALA A 102 -6.99 11.87 4.95
C ALA A 102 -7.44 12.12 6.40
N GLU A 103 -6.61 11.79 7.38
CA GLU A 103 -6.88 12.04 8.80
C GLU A 103 -7.02 13.53 9.08
N TYR A 104 -6.15 14.36 8.48
CA TYR A 104 -6.30 15.81 8.54
C TYR A 104 -7.63 16.28 7.97
N ALA A 105 -8.04 15.78 6.78
CA ALA A 105 -9.32 16.16 6.19
C ALA A 105 -10.52 15.79 7.07
N THR A 106 -10.47 14.64 7.77
CA THR A 106 -11.52 14.25 8.73
C THR A 106 -11.54 15.15 9.97
N ALA A 107 -10.37 15.48 10.53
CA ALA A 107 -10.27 16.41 11.65
C ALA A 107 -10.79 17.81 11.28
N LYS A 108 -10.40 18.31 10.10
CA LYS A 108 -10.85 19.60 9.58
C LYS A 108 -12.36 19.64 9.34
N ALA A 109 -12.96 18.55 8.88
CA ALA A 109 -14.42 18.46 8.75
C ALA A 109 -15.12 18.63 10.10
N LEU A 110 -14.63 17.96 11.13
CA LEU A 110 -15.17 18.07 12.49
C LEU A 110 -15.04 19.50 13.03
N ASP A 111 -13.86 20.12 12.89
CA ASP A 111 -13.60 21.49 13.34
C ASP A 111 -14.55 22.52 12.68
N GLN A 112 -14.96 22.25 11.43
CA GLN A 112 -15.89 23.07 10.67
C GLN A 112 -17.38 22.73 10.92
N GLY A 113 -17.67 21.76 11.79
CA GLY A 113 -19.04 21.26 12.02
C GLY A 113 -19.66 20.60 10.78
N GLY A 114 -18.84 20.12 9.86
CA GLY A 114 -19.23 19.42 8.63
C GLY A 114 -19.03 17.92 8.70
N LYS A 115 -19.19 17.26 7.53
CA LYS A 115 -19.02 15.81 7.41
C LYS A 115 -17.85 15.47 6.48
N ALA A 116 -17.22 14.34 6.75
CA ALA A 116 -16.23 13.70 5.87
C ALA A 116 -16.61 12.26 5.57
N PHE A 117 -16.59 11.87 4.30
CA PHE A 117 -16.79 10.49 3.90
C PHE A 117 -15.45 9.89 3.42
N TYR A 118 -15.04 8.80 4.07
CA TYR A 118 -13.86 8.05 3.70
C TYR A 118 -14.26 6.84 2.86
N THR A 119 -13.84 6.79 1.60
CA THR A 119 -14.18 5.66 0.73
C THR A 119 -12.96 4.80 0.42
N SER A 120 -13.16 3.50 0.33
CA SER A 120 -12.14 2.55 -0.11
C SER A 120 -12.71 1.51 -1.07
N PRO A 121 -11.86 0.88 -1.92
CA PRO A 121 -12.33 -0.08 -2.91
C PRO A 121 -12.79 -1.41 -2.33
N LEU A 122 -12.43 -1.73 -1.09
CA LEU A 122 -12.63 -3.05 -0.48
C LEU A 122 -13.23 -2.94 0.92
N LYS A 123 -14.25 -3.76 1.22
CA LYS A 123 -14.89 -3.82 2.54
C LYS A 123 -13.88 -4.08 3.68
N ALA A 124 -12.90 -4.95 3.47
CA ALA A 124 -11.89 -5.25 4.48
C ALA A 124 -11.08 -4.02 4.86
N LEU A 125 -10.71 -3.18 3.87
CA LEU A 125 -10.03 -1.91 4.10
C LEU A 125 -10.95 -0.91 4.80
N SER A 126 -12.25 -0.86 4.43
CA SER A 126 -13.23 0.00 5.12
C SER A 126 -13.32 -0.35 6.61
N ASN A 127 -13.38 -1.63 6.98
CA ASN A 127 -13.41 -2.05 8.38
C ASN A 127 -12.14 -1.64 9.14
N GLN A 128 -10.97 -1.79 8.52
CA GLN A 128 -9.71 -1.36 9.11
C GLN A 128 -9.70 0.16 9.34
N LYS A 129 -10.03 0.94 8.31
CA LYS A 129 -10.08 2.41 8.40
C LYS A 129 -11.11 2.91 9.40
N TYR A 130 -12.27 2.25 9.51
CA TYR A 130 -13.23 2.52 10.55
C TYR A 130 -12.61 2.37 11.94
N SER A 131 -11.93 1.25 12.21
CA SER A 131 -11.27 1.03 13.50
C SER A 131 -10.17 2.06 13.79
N ASP A 132 -9.39 2.45 12.76
CA ASP A 132 -8.34 3.45 12.88
C ASP A 132 -8.93 4.83 13.23
N LEU A 133 -9.98 5.26 12.51
CA LEU A 133 -10.65 6.55 12.75
C LEU A 133 -11.41 6.58 14.07
N VAL A 134 -11.98 5.45 14.53
CA VAL A 134 -12.58 5.34 15.87
C VAL A 134 -11.54 5.56 16.95
N ARG A 135 -10.34 5.03 16.80
CA ARG A 135 -9.23 5.27 17.74
C ARG A 135 -8.80 6.74 17.76
N LEU A 136 -8.87 7.42 16.62
CA LEU A 136 -8.45 8.81 16.49
C LEU A 136 -9.52 9.79 17.00
N HIS A 137 -10.79 9.59 16.65
CA HIS A 137 -11.87 10.55 16.85
C HIS A 137 -12.93 10.12 17.88
N GLY A 138 -12.91 8.85 18.31
CA GLY A 138 -13.94 8.27 19.16
C GLY A 138 -15.12 7.66 18.38
N ALA A 139 -15.76 6.65 18.97
CA ALA A 139 -16.83 5.88 18.33
C ALA A 139 -18.08 6.72 17.98
N GLU A 140 -18.35 7.76 18.75
CA GLU A 140 -19.49 8.67 18.53
C GLU A 140 -19.34 9.51 17.25
N GLN A 141 -18.10 9.78 16.83
CA GLN A 141 -17.80 10.61 15.66
C GLN A 141 -17.69 9.82 14.37
N VAL A 142 -17.60 8.48 14.44
CA VAL A 142 -17.29 7.66 13.27
C VAL A 142 -18.38 6.62 13.03
N GLY A 143 -18.79 6.51 11.76
CA GLY A 143 -19.72 5.50 11.27
C GLY A 143 -19.09 4.59 10.21
N LEU A 144 -19.73 3.46 9.96
CA LEU A 144 -19.38 2.51 8.91
C LEU A 144 -20.64 2.22 8.07
N LEU A 145 -20.50 2.30 6.75
CA LEU A 145 -21.59 1.98 5.82
C LEU A 145 -21.05 1.14 4.67
N THR A 146 -21.30 -0.15 4.72
CA THR A 146 -20.96 -1.10 3.64
C THR A 146 -22.23 -1.83 3.19
N GLY A 147 -22.15 -2.60 2.11
CA GLY A 147 -23.34 -3.28 1.58
C GLY A 147 -24.04 -4.25 2.55
N ASP A 148 -23.36 -4.69 3.59
CA ASP A 148 -23.82 -5.69 4.56
C ASP A 148 -23.65 -5.25 6.03
N ASN A 149 -23.07 -4.06 6.29
CA ASN A 149 -22.88 -3.59 7.66
C ASN A 149 -23.14 -2.08 7.77
N GLN A 150 -23.86 -1.69 8.81
CA GLN A 150 -24.20 -0.29 9.10
C GLN A 150 -24.03 -0.01 10.59
N ILE A 151 -23.11 0.92 10.90
CA ILE A 151 -22.82 1.39 12.26
C ILE A 151 -22.84 2.92 12.22
N ASN A 152 -23.63 3.56 13.06
CA ASN A 152 -23.70 5.02 13.21
C ASN A 152 -23.65 5.80 11.85
N PRO A 153 -24.60 5.59 10.91
CA PRO A 153 -24.52 6.17 9.56
C PRO A 153 -24.73 7.68 9.53
N GLN A 154 -25.19 8.27 10.65
CA GLN A 154 -25.36 9.71 10.82
C GLN A 154 -24.11 10.42 11.36
N ALA A 155 -23.08 9.67 11.70
CA ALA A 155 -21.84 10.22 12.23
C ALA A 155 -21.25 11.30 11.29
N PRO A 156 -20.52 12.28 11.82
CA PRO A 156 -19.86 13.28 10.97
C PRO A 156 -18.76 12.67 10.10
N ILE A 157 -18.12 11.58 10.52
CA ILE A 157 -17.18 10.83 9.68
C ILE A 157 -17.81 9.48 9.36
N VAL A 158 -17.98 9.14 8.08
CA VAL A 158 -18.50 7.82 7.68
C VAL A 158 -17.52 7.14 6.73
N VAL A 159 -17.10 5.95 7.12
CA VAL A 159 -16.29 5.07 6.27
C VAL A 159 -17.20 4.18 5.44
N MET A 160 -16.96 4.09 4.14
CA MET A 160 -17.81 3.31 3.23
C MET A 160 -17.03 2.77 2.02
N THR A 161 -17.65 1.91 1.23
CA THR A 161 -17.09 1.59 -0.09
C THR A 161 -17.49 2.66 -1.11
N THR A 162 -16.68 2.82 -2.15
CA THR A 162 -16.91 3.85 -3.18
C THR A 162 -18.25 3.65 -3.88
N GLU A 163 -18.69 2.41 -4.07
CA GLU A 163 -19.98 2.05 -4.65
C GLU A 163 -21.16 2.54 -3.79
N VAL A 164 -21.02 2.51 -2.47
CA VAL A 164 -22.06 3.03 -1.55
C VAL A 164 -22.19 4.54 -1.72
N LEU A 165 -21.08 5.27 -1.74
CA LEU A 165 -21.12 6.72 -1.96
C LEU A 165 -21.74 7.08 -3.31
N ARG A 166 -21.34 6.41 -4.40
CA ARG A 166 -21.96 6.58 -5.71
C ARG A 166 -23.48 6.42 -5.65
N ASN A 167 -23.96 5.35 -5.02
CA ASN A 167 -25.40 5.10 -4.90
C ASN A 167 -26.12 6.18 -4.07
N MET A 168 -25.46 6.72 -3.04
CA MET A 168 -25.98 7.84 -2.25
C MET A 168 -26.10 9.12 -3.08
N LEU A 169 -25.11 9.41 -3.93
CA LEU A 169 -25.13 10.56 -4.82
C LEU A 169 -26.29 10.45 -5.82
N TYR A 170 -26.49 9.29 -6.45
CA TYR A 170 -27.62 9.09 -7.37
C TYR A 170 -28.99 9.14 -6.68
N ALA A 171 -29.07 8.74 -5.43
CA ALA A 171 -30.31 8.75 -4.66
C ALA A 171 -30.59 10.09 -3.97
N ASP A 172 -29.73 11.09 -4.15
CA ASP A 172 -29.78 12.37 -3.44
C ASP A 172 -30.01 12.17 -1.93
N SER A 173 -29.18 11.32 -1.32
CA SER A 173 -29.35 10.87 0.05
C SER A 173 -29.27 12.04 1.03
N PRO A 174 -30.20 12.13 2.02
CA PRO A 174 -30.12 13.15 3.09
C PRO A 174 -28.82 13.11 3.91
N LEU A 175 -28.12 11.98 3.90
CA LEU A 175 -26.82 11.82 4.58
C LEU A 175 -25.73 12.72 3.96
N LEU A 176 -25.89 13.15 2.71
CA LEU A 176 -24.96 14.05 2.02
C LEU A 176 -25.03 15.50 2.57
N THR A 177 -26.10 15.85 3.29
CA THR A 177 -26.24 17.18 3.87
C THR A 177 -25.10 17.49 4.83
N GLY A 178 -24.38 18.59 4.59
CA GLY A 178 -23.22 19.02 5.37
C GLY A 178 -21.90 18.32 5.01
N LEU A 179 -21.88 17.54 3.93
CA LEU A 179 -20.66 16.94 3.42
C LEU A 179 -19.67 18.02 2.96
N ARG A 180 -18.45 17.98 3.47
CA ARG A 180 -17.36 18.92 3.17
C ARG A 180 -16.20 18.25 2.48
N PHE A 181 -15.87 17.02 2.88
CA PHE A 181 -14.73 16.27 2.34
C PHE A 181 -15.16 14.88 1.92
N VAL A 182 -14.63 14.44 0.77
CA VAL A 182 -14.68 13.04 0.34
C VAL A 182 -13.25 12.56 0.13
N ILE A 183 -12.85 11.57 0.91
CA ILE A 183 -11.58 10.88 0.75
C ILE A 183 -11.81 9.69 -0.20
N LEU A 184 -11.14 9.70 -1.34
CA LEU A 184 -11.12 8.63 -2.32
C LEU A 184 -9.80 7.88 -2.17
N ASP A 185 -9.80 6.82 -1.36
CA ASP A 185 -8.62 5.98 -1.20
C ASP A 185 -8.44 5.05 -2.39
N GLU A 186 -7.17 4.78 -2.72
CA GLU A 186 -6.76 3.94 -3.86
C GLU A 186 -7.36 4.43 -5.20
N VAL A 187 -7.32 5.75 -5.45
CA VAL A 187 -7.92 6.35 -6.66
C VAL A 187 -7.33 5.83 -7.98
N HIS A 188 -6.19 5.14 -7.94
CA HIS A 188 -5.63 4.44 -9.10
C HIS A 188 -6.58 3.35 -9.68
N TYR A 189 -7.60 2.94 -8.94
CA TYR A 189 -8.69 2.09 -9.47
C TYR A 189 -9.50 2.76 -10.59
N LEU A 190 -9.35 4.06 -10.83
CA LEU A 190 -9.86 4.72 -12.04
C LEU A 190 -9.43 4.01 -13.33
N GLN A 191 -8.26 3.37 -13.34
CA GLN A 191 -7.74 2.59 -14.47
C GLN A 191 -8.37 1.20 -14.62
N ASP A 192 -9.11 0.73 -13.62
CA ASP A 192 -9.77 -0.58 -13.70
C ASP A 192 -10.95 -0.52 -14.67
N ARG A 193 -10.93 -1.41 -15.68
CA ARG A 193 -11.94 -1.43 -16.74
C ARG A 193 -13.36 -1.59 -16.23
N TYR A 194 -13.56 -2.28 -15.11
CA TYR A 194 -14.87 -2.62 -14.58
C TYR A 194 -15.30 -1.72 -13.44
N ARG A 195 -14.36 -1.27 -12.63
CA ARG A 195 -14.62 -0.50 -11.42
C ARG A 195 -14.32 0.98 -11.55
N GLY A 196 -13.43 1.37 -12.49
CA GLY A 196 -13.05 2.76 -12.74
C GLY A 196 -14.24 3.70 -12.86
N PRO A 197 -15.30 3.36 -13.61
CA PRO A 197 -16.49 4.22 -13.74
C PRO A 197 -17.12 4.62 -12.40
N VAL A 198 -16.99 3.80 -11.34
CA VAL A 198 -17.53 4.14 -10.02
C VAL A 198 -16.83 5.37 -9.42
N TRP A 199 -15.50 5.46 -9.56
CA TRP A 199 -14.71 6.62 -9.09
C TRP A 199 -15.00 7.84 -9.94
N GLU A 200 -15.08 7.68 -11.28
CA GLU A 200 -15.43 8.77 -12.21
C GLU A 200 -16.79 9.37 -11.85
N GLU A 201 -17.80 8.54 -11.65
CA GLU A 201 -19.14 8.96 -11.28
C GLU A 201 -19.16 9.71 -9.94
N VAL A 202 -18.43 9.25 -8.92
CA VAL A 202 -18.32 9.95 -7.64
C VAL A 202 -17.66 11.32 -7.82
N ILE A 203 -16.57 11.41 -8.58
CA ILE A 203 -15.84 12.65 -8.82
C ILE A 203 -16.71 13.67 -9.57
N ILE A 204 -17.48 13.22 -10.57
CA ILE A 204 -18.34 14.08 -11.39
C ILE A 204 -19.57 14.54 -10.60
N HIS A 205 -20.19 13.64 -9.83
CA HIS A 205 -21.48 13.92 -9.18
C HIS A 205 -21.37 14.49 -7.75
N ALA A 206 -20.19 14.45 -7.13
CA ALA A 206 -20.00 15.14 -5.85
C ALA A 206 -20.25 16.64 -6.01
N ALA A 207 -20.98 17.25 -5.07
CA ALA A 207 -21.33 18.67 -5.13
C ALA A 207 -20.06 19.54 -5.27
N PRO A 208 -20.10 20.66 -6.00
CA PRO A 208 -18.92 21.48 -6.30
C PRO A 208 -18.17 21.99 -5.06
N GLU A 209 -18.88 22.22 -3.96
CA GLU A 209 -18.33 22.69 -2.68
C GLU A 209 -17.62 21.60 -1.88
N VAL A 210 -17.77 20.34 -2.27
CA VAL A 210 -17.10 19.21 -1.60
C VAL A 210 -15.65 19.10 -2.06
N VAL A 211 -14.73 19.15 -1.12
CA VAL A 211 -13.30 18.99 -1.38
C VAL A 211 -12.96 17.50 -1.51
N LEU A 212 -12.35 17.13 -2.63
CA LEU A 212 -11.90 15.76 -2.87
C LEU A 212 -10.46 15.56 -2.42
N VAL A 213 -10.23 14.51 -1.65
CA VAL A 213 -8.91 14.05 -1.20
C VAL A 213 -8.61 12.71 -1.87
N CYS A 214 -7.93 12.74 -2.99
CA CYS A 214 -7.63 11.57 -3.81
C CYS A 214 -6.28 10.99 -3.41
N LEU A 215 -6.27 9.79 -2.82
CA LEU A 215 -5.05 9.08 -2.43
C LEU A 215 -4.76 7.95 -3.40
N SER A 216 -3.55 7.92 -3.94
CA SER A 216 -3.12 6.95 -4.93
C SER A 216 -1.78 6.32 -4.57
N ALA A 217 -1.56 5.07 -5.00
CA ALA A 217 -0.19 4.60 -5.18
C ALA A 217 0.50 5.40 -6.31
N THR A 218 1.82 5.33 -6.40
CA THR A 218 2.54 5.89 -7.55
C THR A 218 2.09 5.19 -8.83
N VAL A 219 1.57 5.97 -9.77
CA VAL A 219 1.09 5.50 -11.08
C VAL A 219 1.76 6.31 -12.18
N SER A 220 2.02 5.65 -13.31
CA SER A 220 2.70 6.29 -14.46
C SER A 220 1.89 7.40 -15.14
N ASN A 221 0.59 7.47 -14.88
CA ASN A 221 -0.32 8.48 -15.46
C ASN A 221 -0.94 9.41 -14.39
N ALA A 222 -0.24 9.64 -13.28
CA ALA A 222 -0.73 10.54 -12.23
C ALA A 222 -1.03 11.95 -12.77
N GLU A 223 -0.24 12.44 -13.72
CA GLU A 223 -0.43 13.74 -14.37
C GLU A 223 -1.73 13.79 -15.19
N GLU A 224 -2.06 12.73 -15.96
CA GLU A 224 -3.32 12.67 -16.72
C GLU A 224 -4.55 12.69 -15.79
N VAL A 225 -4.47 11.96 -14.68
CA VAL A 225 -5.53 11.95 -13.66
C VAL A 225 -5.65 13.33 -13.01
N ALA A 226 -4.54 14.01 -12.74
CA ALA A 226 -4.51 15.35 -12.20
C ALA A 226 -5.16 16.38 -13.12
N ASP A 227 -4.81 16.37 -14.41
CA ASP A 227 -5.38 17.26 -15.45
C ASP A 227 -6.88 17.03 -15.57
N TRP A 228 -7.32 15.79 -15.57
CA TRP A 228 -8.74 15.47 -15.61
C TRP A 228 -9.47 15.94 -14.35
N LEU A 229 -8.92 15.70 -13.16
CA LEU A 229 -9.48 16.22 -11.91
C LEU A 229 -9.58 17.74 -11.92
N GLY A 230 -8.54 18.44 -12.41
CA GLY A 230 -8.54 19.88 -12.57
C GLY A 230 -9.64 20.37 -13.51
N THR A 231 -9.91 19.63 -14.59
CA THR A 231 -10.99 19.94 -15.54
C THR A 231 -12.38 19.77 -14.91
N VAL A 232 -12.58 18.72 -14.12
CA VAL A 232 -13.89 18.38 -13.53
C VAL A 232 -14.17 19.16 -12.24
N ARG A 233 -13.16 19.36 -11.40
CA ARG A 233 -13.29 19.90 -10.04
C ARG A 233 -12.73 21.31 -9.86
N GLY A 234 -12.05 21.86 -10.87
CA GLY A 234 -11.38 23.15 -10.77
C GLY A 234 -10.03 23.03 -10.06
N VAL A 235 -9.72 23.96 -9.16
CA VAL A 235 -8.39 24.02 -8.52
C VAL A 235 -8.08 22.74 -7.77
N THR A 236 -7.10 22.00 -8.27
CA THR A 236 -6.63 20.74 -7.71
C THR A 236 -5.12 20.77 -7.58
N THR A 237 -4.62 20.60 -6.35
CA THR A 237 -3.18 20.48 -6.11
C THR A 237 -2.78 19.01 -6.26
N THR A 238 -1.77 18.76 -7.09
CA THR A 238 -1.20 17.43 -7.31
C THR A 238 0.14 17.32 -6.63
N VAL A 239 0.26 16.34 -5.75
CA VAL A 239 1.48 16.07 -5.00
C VAL A 239 1.97 14.66 -5.33
N ILE A 240 3.16 14.58 -5.90
CA ILE A 240 3.78 13.32 -6.32
C ILE A 240 5.02 13.06 -5.45
N GLU A 241 5.05 11.92 -4.77
CA GLU A 241 6.21 11.42 -4.03
C GLU A 241 6.63 10.09 -4.63
N GLU A 242 7.85 9.99 -5.11
CA GLU A 242 8.37 8.76 -5.72
C GLU A 242 9.27 7.97 -4.76
N ARG A 243 9.80 8.64 -3.75
CA ARG A 243 10.71 8.04 -2.80
C ARG A 243 9.98 7.05 -1.89
N ARG A 244 10.43 5.82 -1.89
CA ARG A 244 9.97 4.81 -0.93
C ARG A 244 10.66 5.00 0.42
N PRO A 245 9.92 5.06 1.54
CA PRO A 245 10.54 5.12 2.87
C PRO A 245 11.36 3.86 3.19
N VAL A 246 10.97 2.72 2.60
CA VAL A 246 11.69 1.44 2.72
C VAL A 246 11.95 0.89 1.33
N GLU A 247 13.20 0.49 1.06
CA GLU A 247 13.59 -0.11 -0.22
C GLU A 247 12.81 -1.40 -0.47
N LEU A 248 12.29 -1.56 -1.69
CA LEU A 248 11.64 -2.78 -2.13
C LEU A 248 12.58 -3.55 -3.08
N ARG A 249 13.16 -4.64 -2.59
CA ARG A 249 14.00 -5.54 -3.40
C ARG A 249 13.12 -6.63 -4.01
N GLN A 250 13.18 -6.75 -5.32
CA GLN A 250 12.49 -7.82 -6.05
C GLN A 250 13.44 -9.00 -6.23
N LEU A 251 13.12 -10.11 -5.59
CA LEU A 251 13.89 -11.33 -5.64
C LEU A 251 13.02 -12.49 -6.15
N PHE A 252 13.66 -13.52 -6.70
CA PHE A 252 12.99 -14.80 -6.95
C PHE A 252 13.79 -15.93 -6.32
N LEU A 253 13.09 -16.98 -5.96
CA LEU A 253 13.62 -18.10 -5.21
C LEU A 253 13.52 -19.37 -6.04
N VAL A 254 14.62 -20.14 -6.09
CA VAL A 254 14.74 -21.37 -6.90
C VAL A 254 15.59 -22.40 -6.16
N GLY A 255 15.22 -23.69 -6.28
CA GLY A 255 16.03 -24.80 -5.81
C GLY A 255 17.05 -25.24 -6.86
N ASP A 256 18.27 -25.51 -6.45
CA ASP A 256 19.36 -26.06 -7.25
C ASP A 256 19.70 -27.47 -6.75
N ARG A 257 19.36 -28.49 -7.53
CA ARG A 257 19.65 -29.91 -7.18
C ARG A 257 21.12 -30.25 -7.16
N MET A 258 21.94 -29.56 -7.98
CA MET A 258 23.38 -29.84 -8.00
C MET A 258 24.07 -29.36 -6.70
N GLY A 259 23.62 -28.23 -6.17
CA GLY A 259 24.11 -27.71 -4.90
C GLY A 259 23.31 -28.16 -3.68
N ASN A 260 22.18 -28.85 -3.89
CA ASN A 260 21.21 -29.18 -2.85
C ASN A 260 20.85 -27.95 -1.99
N THR A 261 20.66 -26.79 -2.63
CA THR A 261 20.44 -25.52 -1.98
C THR A 261 19.24 -24.79 -2.53
N VAL A 262 18.64 -23.96 -1.71
CA VAL A 262 17.68 -22.94 -2.13
C VAL A 262 18.48 -21.66 -2.40
N ARG A 263 18.21 -21.00 -3.52
CA ARG A 263 18.89 -19.75 -3.91
C ARG A 263 17.88 -18.61 -4.04
N LEU A 264 18.19 -17.52 -3.41
CA LEU A 264 17.46 -16.25 -3.53
C LEU A 264 18.26 -15.31 -4.45
N LEU A 265 17.68 -14.95 -5.59
CA LEU A 265 18.36 -14.20 -6.64
C LEU A 265 17.60 -12.92 -6.95
N PRO A 266 18.27 -11.77 -7.20
CA PRO A 266 17.61 -10.55 -7.60
C PRO A 266 16.96 -10.73 -8.98
N THR A 267 15.75 -10.17 -9.13
CA THR A 267 15.04 -10.17 -10.43
C THR A 267 15.72 -9.23 -11.42
N LEU A 268 16.22 -8.09 -10.93
CA LEU A 268 16.96 -7.10 -11.70
C LEU A 268 18.38 -6.92 -11.14
N VAL A 269 19.34 -6.69 -11.99
CA VAL A 269 20.72 -6.32 -11.65
C VAL A 269 21.06 -5.04 -12.40
N ARG A 270 21.29 -3.94 -11.69
CA ARG A 270 21.53 -2.60 -12.27
C ARG A 270 20.45 -2.15 -13.26
N GLY A 271 19.17 -2.43 -12.93
CA GLY A 271 18.02 -2.08 -13.78
C GLY A 271 17.73 -3.06 -14.93
N GLU A 272 18.64 -3.99 -15.23
CA GLU A 272 18.47 -4.98 -16.28
C GLU A 272 18.03 -6.34 -15.71
N PRO A 273 17.26 -7.15 -16.46
CA PRO A 273 16.91 -8.50 -16.03
C PRO A 273 18.13 -9.35 -15.68
N ASN A 274 18.06 -10.05 -14.57
CA ASN A 274 19.14 -10.90 -14.11
C ASN A 274 19.42 -12.03 -15.14
N ARG A 275 20.62 -12.05 -15.72
CA ARG A 275 21.01 -13.02 -16.75
C ARG A 275 20.94 -14.47 -16.26
N ASP A 276 21.23 -14.74 -15.01
CA ASP A 276 21.11 -16.09 -14.45
C ASP A 276 19.63 -16.47 -14.26
N GLY A 277 18.77 -15.51 -13.93
CA GLY A 277 17.32 -15.69 -13.91
C GLY A 277 16.77 -16.04 -15.31
N LEU A 278 17.22 -15.34 -16.35
CA LEU A 278 16.81 -15.64 -17.74
C LEU A 278 17.22 -17.06 -18.16
N LYS A 279 18.43 -17.51 -17.82
CA LYS A 279 18.86 -18.91 -18.10
C LYS A 279 18.00 -19.95 -17.40
N ILE A 280 17.54 -19.65 -16.17
CA ILE A 280 16.64 -20.53 -15.42
C ILE A 280 15.27 -20.56 -16.08
N ASP A 281 14.77 -19.43 -16.56
CA ASP A 281 13.48 -19.30 -17.25
C ASP A 281 13.50 -20.03 -18.60
N ASP A 282 14.56 -19.89 -19.38
CA ASP A 282 14.78 -20.62 -20.63
C ASP A 282 14.81 -22.13 -20.40
N ALA A 283 15.46 -22.59 -19.34
CA ALA A 283 15.48 -23.99 -18.93
C ALA A 283 14.08 -24.50 -18.53
N SER A 284 13.22 -23.62 -18.01
CA SER A 284 11.81 -23.89 -17.69
C SER A 284 10.99 -24.04 -18.95
N ALA A 285 11.16 -23.14 -19.92
CA ALA A 285 10.45 -23.13 -21.20
C ALA A 285 10.78 -24.39 -22.04
N GLY A 286 11.99 -24.91 -21.90
CA GLY A 286 12.43 -26.15 -22.55
C GLY A 286 11.96 -27.46 -21.86
N GLY A 287 11.03 -27.38 -20.89
CA GLY A 287 10.53 -28.57 -20.18
C GLY A 287 11.51 -29.20 -19.19
N ARG A 288 12.65 -28.57 -18.94
CA ARG A 288 13.72 -29.08 -18.07
C ARG A 288 13.54 -28.64 -16.60
N PHE A 289 12.65 -27.68 -16.32
CA PHE A 289 12.35 -27.22 -14.97
C PHE A 289 11.40 -28.21 -14.28
N GLY A 290 11.77 -28.66 -13.08
CA GLY A 290 10.93 -29.61 -12.32
C GLY A 290 10.96 -31.06 -12.82
N SER A 291 11.55 -31.37 -13.98
CA SER A 291 11.73 -32.75 -14.44
C SER A 291 12.64 -33.53 -13.49
N ARG A 292 12.46 -34.87 -13.40
CA ARG A 292 13.28 -35.73 -12.52
C ARG A 292 14.80 -35.63 -12.74
N GLY A 293 15.24 -35.08 -13.87
CA GLY A 293 16.65 -34.85 -14.20
C GLY A 293 17.05 -33.38 -14.36
N GLY A 294 16.14 -32.42 -14.14
CA GLY A 294 16.42 -30.99 -14.27
C GLY A 294 17.18 -30.45 -13.06
N ARG A 295 18.14 -29.55 -13.32
CA ARG A 295 18.91 -28.88 -12.26
C ARG A 295 18.03 -28.03 -11.35
N TRP A 296 17.07 -27.30 -11.91
CA TRP A 296 16.27 -26.32 -11.19
C TRP A 296 14.90 -26.88 -10.81
N PHE A 297 14.39 -26.50 -9.65
CA PHE A 297 13.06 -26.89 -9.16
C PHE A 297 12.46 -25.80 -8.29
N THR A 298 11.13 -25.84 -8.09
CA THR A 298 10.43 -24.99 -7.11
C THR A 298 10.54 -25.64 -5.73
N PRO A 299 11.21 -25.01 -4.75
CA PRO A 299 11.30 -25.54 -3.40
C PRO A 299 9.91 -25.63 -2.74
N ARG A 300 9.77 -26.56 -1.80
CA ARG A 300 8.54 -26.68 -1.01
C ARG A 300 8.46 -25.53 0.00
N ARG A 301 7.25 -25.14 0.37
CA ARG A 301 7.03 -24.03 1.32
C ARG A 301 7.81 -24.15 2.62
N PRO A 302 7.85 -25.30 3.30
CA PRO A 302 8.70 -25.46 4.49
C PRO A 302 10.17 -25.14 4.24
N GLU A 303 10.75 -25.64 3.14
CA GLU A 303 12.14 -25.37 2.75
C GLU A 303 12.39 -23.87 2.51
N ILE A 304 11.40 -23.16 1.96
CA ILE A 304 11.49 -21.71 1.76
C ILE A 304 11.44 -20.99 3.09
N ILE A 305 10.57 -21.37 4.02
CA ILE A 305 10.44 -20.74 5.34
C ILE A 305 11.75 -20.91 6.11
N GLU A 306 12.30 -22.12 6.16
CA GLU A 306 13.60 -22.40 6.80
C GLU A 306 14.70 -21.55 6.19
N HIS A 307 14.75 -21.45 4.86
CA HIS A 307 15.75 -20.61 4.18
C HIS A 307 15.59 -19.12 4.46
N LEU A 308 14.36 -18.61 4.59
CA LEU A 308 14.10 -17.21 4.96
C LEU A 308 14.47 -16.95 6.43
N GLU A 309 14.26 -17.92 7.32
CA GLU A 309 14.68 -17.87 8.72
C GLU A 309 16.22 -17.81 8.83
N ASP A 310 16.93 -18.68 8.10
CA ASP A 310 18.40 -18.68 8.04
C ASP A 310 19.00 -17.36 7.53
N LEU A 311 18.25 -16.61 6.73
CA LEU A 311 18.63 -15.31 6.18
C LEU A 311 18.13 -14.11 6.99
N ASP A 312 17.49 -14.33 8.14
CA ASP A 312 16.89 -13.27 8.98
C ASP A 312 15.82 -12.45 8.23
N LEU A 313 15.04 -13.10 7.35
CA LEU A 313 14.04 -12.49 6.49
C LEU A 313 12.59 -12.77 6.94
N LEU A 314 12.42 -13.18 8.18
CA LEU A 314 11.10 -13.28 8.81
C LEU A 314 10.79 -12.03 9.64
N PRO A 315 9.50 -11.67 9.81
CA PRO A 315 8.29 -12.36 9.33
C PRO A 315 8.05 -12.22 7.83
N ALA A 316 7.37 -13.20 7.22
CA ALA A 316 7.02 -13.22 5.80
C ALA A 316 5.52 -13.36 5.58
N ILE A 317 4.98 -12.67 4.54
CA ILE A 317 3.60 -12.82 4.10
C ILE A 317 3.59 -13.63 2.81
N TRP A 318 2.85 -14.74 2.81
CA TRP A 318 2.70 -15.61 1.65
C TRP A 318 1.33 -15.43 1.01
N PHE A 319 1.29 -14.88 -0.19
CA PHE A 319 0.05 -14.71 -0.94
C PHE A 319 -0.33 -16.00 -1.68
N VAL A 320 -1.52 -16.52 -1.41
CA VAL A 320 -2.10 -17.68 -2.08
C VAL A 320 -3.48 -17.30 -2.61
N PHE A 321 -3.73 -17.53 -3.91
CA PHE A 321 -4.93 -17.02 -4.60
C PHE A 321 -6.21 -17.83 -4.34
N SER A 322 -6.26 -18.71 -3.35
CA SER A 322 -7.49 -19.38 -2.93
C SER A 322 -7.51 -19.65 -1.43
N ARG A 323 -8.68 -19.57 -0.80
CA ARG A 323 -8.86 -19.89 0.64
C ARG A 323 -8.40 -21.31 0.96
N LYS A 324 -8.88 -22.29 0.16
CA LYS A 324 -8.46 -23.68 0.28
C LYS A 324 -6.94 -23.86 0.15
N GLY A 325 -6.32 -23.14 -0.79
CA GLY A 325 -4.85 -23.15 -0.96
C GLY A 325 -4.12 -22.58 0.25
N CYS A 326 -4.67 -21.57 0.96
CA CYS A 326 -4.12 -21.07 2.22
C CYS A 326 -4.16 -22.13 3.31
N GLU A 327 -5.31 -22.81 3.49
CA GLU A 327 -5.50 -23.87 4.47
C GLU A 327 -4.53 -25.05 4.21
N GLU A 328 -4.44 -25.49 2.95
CA GLU A 328 -3.49 -26.53 2.56
C GLU A 328 -2.03 -26.13 2.77
N ALA A 329 -1.70 -24.84 2.55
CA ALA A 329 -0.33 -24.34 2.79
C ALA A 329 0.02 -24.41 4.28
N VAL A 330 -0.88 -23.96 5.14
CA VAL A 330 -0.71 -24.03 6.60
C VAL A 330 -0.58 -25.48 7.05
N ALA A 331 -1.51 -26.34 6.63
CA ALA A 331 -1.49 -27.76 7.00
C ALA A 331 -0.17 -28.46 6.62
N ARG A 332 0.37 -28.16 5.44
CA ARG A 332 1.68 -28.71 4.99
C ARG A 332 2.84 -28.19 5.82
N CYS A 333 2.87 -26.91 6.17
CA CYS A 333 3.93 -26.35 7.02
C CYS A 333 3.89 -26.96 8.43
N VAL A 334 2.70 -27.10 9.02
CA VAL A 334 2.51 -27.73 10.31
C VAL A 334 2.94 -29.21 10.28
N ALA A 335 2.51 -29.96 9.25
CA ALA A 335 2.86 -31.38 9.09
C ALA A 335 4.36 -31.59 8.87
N SER A 336 5.07 -30.62 8.28
CA SER A 336 6.54 -30.67 8.10
C SER A 336 7.32 -30.27 9.35
N GLY A 337 6.63 -29.91 10.45
CA GLY A 337 7.29 -29.57 11.72
C GLY A 337 7.86 -28.16 11.81
N VAL A 338 7.54 -27.26 10.86
CA VAL A 338 7.95 -25.85 10.91
C VAL A 338 7.47 -25.22 12.22
N ARG A 339 8.39 -24.63 12.97
CA ARG A 339 8.13 -23.98 14.27
C ARG A 339 8.88 -22.66 14.35
N LEU A 340 8.14 -21.58 14.23
CA LEU A 340 8.64 -20.19 14.23
C LEU A 340 8.46 -19.51 15.60
N THR A 341 7.93 -20.22 16.59
CA THR A 341 7.67 -19.69 17.95
C THR A 341 8.31 -20.54 19.01
N THR A 342 8.83 -19.89 20.06
CA THR A 342 9.34 -20.55 21.25
C THR A 342 8.21 -21.21 22.07
N ALA A 343 8.56 -22.00 23.07
CA ALA A 343 7.58 -22.62 23.96
C ALA A 343 6.80 -21.57 24.77
N ASN A 344 7.47 -20.49 25.21
CA ASN A 344 6.85 -19.42 25.98
C ASN A 344 5.86 -18.61 25.13
N GLU A 345 6.26 -18.18 23.93
CA GLU A 345 5.37 -17.47 22.99
C GLU A 345 4.14 -18.30 22.65
N ARG A 346 4.27 -19.62 22.48
CA ARG A 346 3.09 -20.49 22.27
C ARG A 346 2.15 -20.55 23.45
N ALA A 347 2.68 -20.50 24.67
CA ALA A 347 1.86 -20.45 25.89
C ALA A 347 1.10 -19.13 25.97
N ASP A 348 1.78 -18.02 25.68
CA ASP A 348 1.18 -16.68 25.66
C ASP A 348 0.09 -16.55 24.57
N ILE A 349 0.38 -17.02 23.36
CA ILE A 349 -0.60 -17.07 22.25
C ILE A 349 -1.82 -17.89 22.65
N ARG A 350 -1.64 -19.05 23.29
CA ARG A 350 -2.76 -19.88 23.75
C ARG A 350 -3.60 -19.15 24.79
N THR A 351 -2.99 -18.48 25.74
CA THR A 351 -3.70 -17.68 26.76
C THR A 351 -4.54 -16.58 26.11
N ILE A 352 -3.98 -15.87 25.13
CA ILE A 352 -4.69 -14.81 24.39
C ILE A 352 -5.87 -15.40 23.62
N VAL A 353 -5.67 -16.50 22.90
CA VAL A 353 -6.73 -17.16 22.12
C VAL A 353 -7.86 -17.63 23.04
N ASP A 354 -7.54 -18.31 24.14
CA ASP A 354 -8.54 -18.82 25.09
C ASP A 354 -9.34 -17.69 25.73
N SER A 355 -8.68 -16.55 26.07
CA SER A 355 -9.38 -15.36 26.60
C SER A 355 -10.25 -14.62 25.60
N THR A 356 -9.95 -14.75 24.29
CA THR A 356 -10.73 -14.07 23.23
C THR A 356 -11.94 -14.89 22.78
N LEU A 357 -11.86 -16.23 22.93
CA LEU A 357 -12.92 -17.15 22.52
C LEU A 357 -13.90 -17.47 23.66
N ALA A 358 -13.57 -17.14 24.92
CA ALA A 358 -14.43 -17.25 26.10
C ALA A 358 -15.42 -16.10 26.20
#